data_6e999d81af9db60fac50296d19ea954b
#
_entry.id   6e999d81af9db60fac50296d19ea954b
#
_cell.length_a   1.000
_cell.length_b   1.000
_cell.length_c   1.000
_cell.angle_alpha   90.00
_cell.angle_beta   90.00
_cell.angle_gamma   90.00
#
_symmetry.space_group_name_H-M   'P 1'
#
loop_
_entity.id
_entity.type
_entity.pdbx_description
1 polymer ?
#
loop_
_entity_poly.entity_id
_entity_poly.type
_entity_poly.pdbx_seq_one_letter_code
_entity_poly.pdbx_strand_id
1 'polypeptide(L)'
;GVRDRVVLDELVEDSLRRAALWDEVKDKLKESGLGLSGGQQQRLCIARTLALNPDVILFDEPCSALDPISTLAIEDLMSSIVADRAIVIVTHNMEQASRVSNRTAFFYMGDMVEYDETDEIFQRPKDKRLNDYLTGMFS
;
A
#
# COMPACT_ATOMS: atom_id res chain seq x y z
N GLY A 1 -14.45 21.65 -7.37
CA GLY A 1 -13.40 21.42 -6.39
C GLY A 1 -13.54 22.38 -5.23
N VAL A 2 -13.06 22.02 -4.05
CA VAL A 2 -13.06 22.83 -2.84
C VAL A 2 -12.19 24.07 -3.07
N ARG A 3 -12.71 25.26 -2.74
CA ARG A 3 -11.99 26.56 -2.89
C ARG A 3 -11.85 27.32 -1.58
N ASP A 4 -12.62 26.92 -0.56
CA ASP A 4 -12.53 27.51 0.77
C ASP A 4 -11.20 27.07 1.42
N ARG A 5 -10.41 28.05 1.87
CA ARG A 5 -9.09 27.81 2.42
C ARG A 5 -9.14 27.07 3.75
N VAL A 6 -10.12 27.35 4.58
CA VAL A 6 -10.30 26.67 5.87
C VAL A 6 -10.59 25.18 5.64
N VAL A 7 -11.52 24.89 4.73
CA VAL A 7 -11.86 23.50 4.37
C VAL A 7 -10.68 22.76 3.74
N LEU A 8 -9.83 23.46 2.96
CA LEU A 8 -8.62 22.87 2.40
C LEU A 8 -7.58 22.54 3.47
N ASP A 9 -7.37 23.46 4.42
CA ASP A 9 -6.40 23.25 5.51
C ASP A 9 -6.86 22.09 6.40
N GLU A 10 -8.16 21.99 6.72
CA GLU A 10 -8.73 20.84 7.46
C GLU A 10 -8.56 19.53 6.70
N LEU A 11 -8.82 19.51 5.38
CA LEU A 11 -8.65 18.32 4.55
C LEU A 11 -7.19 17.86 4.49
N VAL A 12 -6.24 18.80 4.40
CA VAL A 12 -4.81 18.50 4.42
C VAL A 12 -4.41 17.89 5.75
N GLU A 13 -4.82 18.48 6.88
CA GLU A 13 -4.53 17.93 8.20
C GLU A 13 -5.12 16.54 8.38
N ASP A 14 -6.41 16.35 8.07
CA ASP A 14 -7.07 15.03 8.19
C ASP A 14 -6.36 13.96 7.36
N SER A 15 -6.06 14.28 6.09
CA SER A 15 -5.40 13.33 5.19
C SER A 15 -3.99 12.95 5.67
N LEU A 16 -3.23 13.91 6.20
CA LEU A 16 -1.90 13.67 6.74
C LEU A 16 -1.95 12.87 8.06
N ARG A 17 -2.96 13.12 8.91
CA ARG A 17 -3.18 12.33 10.13
C ARG A 17 -3.54 10.89 9.80
N ARG A 18 -4.45 10.69 8.86
CA ARG A 18 -4.84 9.35 8.38
C ARG A 18 -3.68 8.60 7.76
N ALA A 19 -2.74 9.29 7.14
CA ALA A 19 -1.49 8.73 6.61
C ALA A 19 -0.38 8.58 7.67
N ALA A 20 -0.66 8.82 8.96
CA ALA A 20 0.31 8.80 10.05
C ALA A 20 1.55 9.67 9.78
N LEU A 21 1.36 10.83 9.13
CA LEU A 21 2.46 11.71 8.70
C LEU A 21 2.39 13.11 9.34
N TRP A 22 1.24 13.52 9.87
CA TRP A 22 1.00 14.89 10.35
C TRP A 22 2.06 15.37 11.33
N ASP A 23 2.35 14.61 12.38
CA ASP A 23 3.26 15.02 13.44
C ASP A 23 4.71 15.19 12.97
N GLU A 24 5.07 14.56 11.86
CA GLU A 24 6.41 14.67 11.27
C GLU A 24 6.55 15.86 10.31
N VAL A 25 5.42 16.39 9.77
CA VAL A 25 5.46 17.39 8.68
C VAL A 25 4.70 18.67 8.97
N LYS A 26 3.88 18.76 10.04
CA LYS A 26 3.03 19.92 10.35
C LYS A 26 3.76 21.27 10.35
N ASP A 27 5.04 21.27 10.75
CA ASP A 27 5.86 22.48 10.79
C ASP A 27 6.57 22.77 9.46
N LYS A 28 6.43 21.89 8.46
CA LYS A 28 7.13 21.92 7.16
C LYS A 28 6.19 21.95 5.96
N LEU A 29 4.89 22.21 6.14
CA LEU A 29 3.86 22.11 5.10
C LEU A 29 4.13 22.97 3.85
N LYS A 30 5.01 23.96 3.94
CA LYS A 30 5.40 24.85 2.84
C LYS A 30 6.73 24.43 2.19
N GLU A 31 7.40 23.44 2.73
CA GLU A 31 8.66 22.95 2.21
C GLU A 31 8.43 21.94 1.07
N SER A 32 9.48 21.68 0.29
CA SER A 32 9.42 20.70 -0.78
C SER A 32 9.30 19.27 -0.21
N GLY A 33 8.33 18.50 -0.66
CA GLY A 33 8.18 17.09 -0.33
C GLY A 33 9.35 16.21 -0.77
N LEU A 34 10.23 16.71 -1.67
CA LEU A 34 11.43 16.00 -2.09
C LEU A 34 12.50 15.90 -0.98
N GLY A 35 12.40 16.75 0.05
CA GLY A 35 13.27 16.68 1.23
C GLY A 35 12.85 15.63 2.28
N LEU A 36 11.72 14.96 2.08
CA LEU A 36 11.22 13.91 2.95
C LEU A 36 11.97 12.58 2.71
N SER A 37 12.01 11.72 3.74
CA SER A 37 12.51 10.34 3.57
C SER A 37 11.62 9.53 2.64
N GLY A 38 12.10 8.40 2.09
CA GLY A 38 11.32 7.55 1.19
C GLY A 38 9.98 7.11 1.81
N GLY A 39 9.98 6.65 3.06
CA GLY A 39 8.76 6.28 3.77
C GLY A 39 7.80 7.45 4.01
N GLN A 40 8.32 8.66 4.28
CA GLN A 40 7.50 9.87 4.40
C GLN A 40 6.91 10.28 3.05
N GLN A 41 7.68 10.20 1.96
CA GLN A 41 7.18 10.47 0.61
C GLN A 41 6.06 9.50 0.23
N GLN A 42 6.22 8.22 0.53
CA GLN A 42 5.19 7.21 0.28
C GLN A 42 3.91 7.50 1.08
N ARG A 43 4.02 7.81 2.38
CA ARG A 43 2.86 8.21 3.20
C ARG A 43 2.22 9.52 2.70
N LEU A 44 3.02 10.45 2.16
CA LEU A 44 2.48 11.65 1.53
C LEU A 44 1.68 11.33 0.26
N CYS A 45 2.12 10.38 -0.57
CA CYS A 45 1.36 9.90 -1.71
C CYS A 45 0.03 9.26 -1.28
N ILE A 46 0.04 8.47 -0.19
CA ILE A 46 -1.18 7.90 0.39
C ILE A 46 -2.11 9.00 0.90
N ALA A 47 -1.60 10.00 1.64
CA ALA A 47 -2.39 11.15 2.10
C ALA A 47 -3.10 11.87 0.95
N ARG A 48 -2.40 12.11 -0.17
CA ARG A 48 -2.97 12.71 -1.38
C ARG A 48 -4.11 11.87 -1.97
N THR A 49 -3.98 10.56 -1.96
CA THR A 49 -5.02 9.64 -2.41
C THR A 49 -6.23 9.67 -1.46
N LEU A 50 -5.99 9.64 -0.14
CA LEU A 50 -7.03 9.69 0.88
C LEU A 50 -7.84 10.99 0.84
N ALA A 51 -7.20 12.12 0.49
CA ALA A 51 -7.88 13.41 0.33
C ALA A 51 -8.97 13.40 -0.76
N LEU A 52 -8.89 12.49 -1.73
CA LEU A 52 -9.90 12.30 -2.77
C LEU A 52 -11.07 11.43 -2.32
N ASN A 53 -10.97 10.82 -1.15
CA ASN A 53 -11.95 9.91 -0.56
C ASN A 53 -12.42 8.79 -1.53
N PRO A 54 -11.51 8.02 -2.16
CA PRO A 54 -11.87 6.98 -3.11
C PRO A 54 -12.45 5.74 -2.41
N ASP A 55 -13.31 4.99 -3.10
CA ASP A 55 -13.82 3.69 -2.63
C ASP A 55 -12.79 2.57 -2.77
N VAL A 56 -11.88 2.70 -3.76
CA VAL A 56 -10.84 1.71 -4.07
C VAL A 56 -9.49 2.42 -4.18
N ILE A 57 -8.47 1.87 -3.56
CA ILE A 57 -7.07 2.35 -3.64
C ILE A 57 -6.21 1.27 -4.29
N LEU A 58 -5.44 1.68 -5.29
CA LEU A 58 -4.47 0.82 -5.97
C LEU A 58 -3.06 1.17 -5.51
N PHE A 59 -2.33 0.19 -5.02
CA PHE A 59 -0.92 0.29 -4.66
C PHE A 59 -0.08 -0.52 -5.65
N ASP A 60 0.90 0.12 -6.24
CA ASP A 60 1.88 -0.54 -7.11
C ASP A 60 3.25 -0.50 -6.44
N GLU A 61 3.73 -1.68 -6.00
CA GLU A 61 5.00 -1.87 -5.31
C GLU A 61 5.25 -0.85 -4.16
N PRO A 62 4.31 -0.66 -3.21
CA PRO A 62 4.35 0.46 -2.26
C PRO A 62 5.55 0.45 -1.31
N CYS A 63 6.23 -0.68 -1.16
CA CYS A 63 7.33 -0.85 -0.21
C CYS A 63 8.67 -1.25 -0.86
N SER A 64 8.76 -1.33 -2.20
CA SER A 64 9.91 -1.88 -2.92
C SER A 64 11.24 -1.15 -2.65
N ALA A 65 11.20 0.14 -2.27
CA ALA A 65 12.38 0.96 -2.00
C ALA A 65 12.47 1.42 -0.54
N LEU A 66 11.75 0.76 0.37
CA LEU A 66 11.69 1.15 1.78
C LEU A 66 12.50 0.21 2.68
N ASP A 67 13.02 0.76 3.76
CA ASP A 67 13.57 -0.02 4.86
C ASP A 67 12.48 -0.80 5.62
N PRO A 68 12.84 -1.83 6.40
CA PRO A 68 11.85 -2.68 7.08
C PRO A 68 10.91 -1.91 8.03
N ILE A 69 11.39 -0.87 8.71
CA ILE A 69 10.57 -0.07 9.64
C ILE A 69 9.52 0.74 8.87
N SER A 70 9.96 1.38 7.78
CA SER A 70 9.06 2.12 6.88
C SER A 70 8.05 1.20 6.20
N THR A 71 8.46 -0.02 5.82
CA THR A 71 7.57 -1.04 5.26
C THR A 71 6.45 -1.40 6.24
N LEU A 72 6.79 -1.72 7.50
CA LEU A 72 5.79 -2.02 8.53
C LEU A 72 4.81 -0.87 8.74
N ALA A 73 5.30 0.38 8.77
CA ALA A 73 4.45 1.55 8.92
C ALA A 73 3.45 1.70 7.76
N ILE A 74 3.83 1.35 6.52
CA ILE A 74 2.92 1.34 5.37
C ILE A 74 1.91 0.18 5.47
N GLU A 75 2.33 -1.01 5.91
CA GLU A 75 1.45 -2.16 6.10
C GLU A 75 0.40 -1.88 7.20
N ASP A 76 0.80 -1.29 8.31
CA ASP A 76 -0.12 -0.86 9.39
C ASP A 76 -1.12 0.19 8.88
N LEU A 77 -0.64 1.13 8.06
CA LEU A 77 -1.49 2.13 7.44
C LEU A 77 -2.51 1.50 6.49
N MET A 78 -2.09 0.57 5.62
CA MET A 78 -3.01 -0.18 4.75
C MET A 78 -4.07 -0.94 5.56
N SER A 79 -3.67 -1.59 6.65
CA SER A 79 -4.58 -2.31 7.55
C SER A 79 -5.63 -1.38 8.19
N SER A 80 -5.27 -0.14 8.47
CA SER A 80 -6.22 0.86 8.99
C SER A 80 -7.20 1.36 7.93
N ILE A 81 -6.75 1.47 6.68
CA ILE A 81 -7.55 1.98 5.56
C ILE A 81 -8.56 0.93 5.06
N VAL A 82 -8.19 -0.36 5.09
CA VAL A 82 -9.02 -1.45 4.56
C VAL A 82 -10.34 -1.64 5.31
N ALA A 83 -10.45 -1.09 6.54
CA ALA A 83 -11.69 -1.11 7.30
C ALA A 83 -12.85 -0.39 6.56
N ASP A 84 -12.54 0.64 5.77
CA ASP A 84 -13.53 1.50 5.12
C ASP A 84 -13.49 1.42 3.57
N ARG A 85 -12.47 0.78 2.99
CA ARG A 85 -12.20 0.83 1.54
C ARG A 85 -11.62 -0.47 1.02
N ALA A 86 -11.82 -0.72 -0.27
CA ALA A 86 -11.12 -1.79 -0.95
C ALA A 86 -9.68 -1.36 -1.29
N ILE A 87 -8.73 -2.26 -1.07
CA ILE A 87 -7.33 -2.08 -1.46
C ILE A 87 -6.96 -3.17 -2.45
N VAL A 88 -6.31 -2.79 -3.53
CA VAL A 88 -5.62 -3.69 -4.45
C VAL A 88 -4.14 -3.35 -4.40
N ILE A 89 -3.31 -4.34 -4.13
CA ILE A 89 -1.85 -4.19 -4.06
C ILE A 89 -1.19 -5.07 -5.12
N VAL A 90 -0.25 -4.52 -5.86
CA VAL A 90 0.69 -5.26 -6.69
C VAL A 90 2.03 -5.28 -5.97
N THR A 91 2.57 -6.46 -5.76
CA THR A 91 3.88 -6.64 -5.12
C THR A 91 4.54 -7.94 -5.59
N HIS A 92 5.85 -7.94 -5.68
CA HIS A 92 6.65 -9.15 -5.86
C HIS A 92 7.14 -9.72 -4.52
N ASN A 93 6.85 -9.06 -3.41
CA ASN A 93 7.22 -9.54 -2.07
C ASN A 93 6.14 -10.47 -1.51
N MET A 94 6.44 -11.77 -1.52
CA MET A 94 5.54 -12.83 -1.04
C MET A 94 5.17 -12.68 0.42
N GLU A 95 6.12 -12.31 1.25
CA GLU A 95 5.88 -12.13 2.68
C GLU A 95 4.92 -10.95 2.93
N GLN A 96 5.08 -9.87 2.19
CA GLN A 96 4.15 -8.75 2.24
C GLN A 96 2.76 -9.17 1.80
N ALA A 97 2.63 -9.81 0.63
CA ALA A 97 1.33 -10.30 0.15
C ALA A 97 0.64 -11.20 1.18
N SER A 98 1.39 -12.13 1.78
CA SER A 98 0.89 -13.04 2.82
C SER A 98 0.40 -12.32 4.08
N ARG A 99 1.04 -11.20 4.47
CA ARG A 99 0.66 -10.46 5.69
C ARG A 99 -0.53 -9.54 5.50
N VAL A 100 -0.63 -8.87 4.34
CA VAL A 100 -1.56 -7.74 4.18
C VAL A 100 -2.81 -8.05 3.37
N SER A 101 -2.87 -9.17 2.65
CA SER A 101 -3.99 -9.48 1.77
C SER A 101 -4.92 -10.56 2.32
N ASN A 102 -6.22 -10.42 2.04
CA ASN A 102 -7.22 -11.45 2.31
C ASN A 102 -7.29 -12.45 1.15
N ARG A 103 -7.15 -11.95 -0.08
CA ARG A 103 -7.15 -12.74 -1.31
C ARG A 103 -5.95 -12.39 -2.16
N THR A 104 -5.36 -13.40 -2.81
CA THR A 104 -4.17 -13.23 -3.63
C THR A 104 -4.41 -13.80 -5.03
N ALA A 105 -4.01 -13.02 -6.04
CA ALA A 105 -3.96 -13.46 -7.42
C ALA A 105 -2.51 -13.60 -7.85
N PHE A 106 -2.13 -14.76 -8.37
CA PHE A 106 -0.82 -14.98 -8.96
C PHE A 106 -0.88 -14.84 -10.47
N PHE A 107 -0.05 -13.93 -10.99
CA PHE A 107 0.10 -13.69 -12.42
C PHE A 107 1.45 -14.21 -12.91
N TYR A 108 1.44 -14.87 -14.06
CA TYR A 108 2.65 -15.32 -14.75
C TYR A 108 2.54 -15.07 -16.24
N MET A 109 3.50 -14.35 -16.82
CA MET A 109 3.56 -14.01 -18.25
C MET A 109 2.27 -13.33 -18.80
N GLY A 110 1.59 -12.55 -17.95
CA GLY A 110 0.36 -11.85 -18.32
C GLY A 110 -0.93 -12.63 -18.04
N ASP A 111 -0.85 -13.91 -17.72
CA ASP A 111 -2.00 -14.75 -17.39
C ASP A 111 -2.23 -14.81 -15.89
N MET A 112 -3.48 -14.69 -15.43
CA MET A 112 -3.86 -15.00 -14.07
C MET A 112 -3.89 -16.52 -13.90
N VAL A 113 -2.89 -17.04 -13.18
CA VAL A 113 -2.68 -18.49 -13.01
C VAL A 113 -3.54 -19.06 -11.91
N GLU A 114 -3.62 -18.35 -10.79
CA GLU A 114 -4.38 -18.77 -9.61
C GLU A 114 -4.93 -17.56 -8.87
N TYR A 115 -6.12 -17.68 -8.28
CA TYR A 115 -6.75 -16.67 -7.44
C TYR A 115 -7.59 -17.35 -6.36
N ASP A 116 -7.25 -17.13 -5.09
CA ASP A 116 -7.96 -17.73 -3.95
C ASP A 116 -7.76 -16.88 -2.68
N GLU A 117 -8.26 -17.38 -1.55
CA GLU A 117 -7.88 -16.87 -0.24
C GLU A 117 -6.36 -16.96 -0.08
N THR A 118 -5.77 -15.95 0.57
CA THR A 118 -4.31 -15.84 0.68
C THR A 118 -3.68 -17.07 1.32
N ASP A 119 -4.29 -17.62 2.37
CA ASP A 119 -3.80 -18.83 3.02
C ASP A 119 -3.76 -20.05 2.07
N GLU A 120 -4.77 -20.19 1.19
CA GLU A 120 -4.80 -21.29 0.21
C GLU A 120 -3.68 -21.11 -0.83
N ILE A 121 -3.48 -19.88 -1.34
CA ILE A 121 -2.42 -19.54 -2.30
C ILE A 121 -1.03 -19.90 -1.75
N PHE A 122 -0.76 -19.59 -0.49
CA PHE A 122 0.58 -19.78 0.09
C PHE A 122 0.80 -21.17 0.69
N GLN A 123 -0.24 -21.82 1.22
CA GLN A 123 -0.10 -23.11 1.90
C GLN A 123 -0.45 -24.30 1.01
N ARG A 124 -1.30 -24.12 0.00
CA ARG A 124 -1.83 -25.19 -0.85
C ARG A 124 -1.95 -24.79 -2.31
N PRO A 125 -0.84 -24.33 -2.94
CA PRO A 125 -0.86 -23.94 -4.34
C PRO A 125 -1.32 -25.11 -5.22
N LYS A 126 -2.26 -24.86 -6.12
CA LYS A 126 -2.86 -25.86 -7.02
C LYS A 126 -2.08 -25.95 -8.34
N ASP A 127 -1.54 -24.80 -8.81
CA ASP A 127 -0.77 -24.74 -10.06
C ASP A 127 0.73 -24.94 -9.77
N LYS A 128 1.37 -25.76 -10.58
CA LYS A 128 2.80 -26.06 -10.45
C LYS A 128 3.66 -24.80 -10.55
N ARG A 129 3.30 -23.84 -11.42
CA ARG A 129 4.07 -22.58 -11.60
C ARG A 129 4.09 -21.75 -10.33
N LEU A 130 2.95 -21.68 -9.63
CA LEU A 130 2.87 -21.00 -8.34
C LEU A 130 3.71 -21.73 -7.29
N ASN A 131 3.61 -23.06 -7.21
CA ASN A 131 4.42 -23.85 -6.29
C ASN A 131 5.92 -23.68 -6.54
N ASP A 132 6.36 -23.72 -7.80
CA ASP A 132 7.77 -23.54 -8.18
C ASP A 132 8.23 -22.11 -7.84
N TYR A 133 7.37 -21.11 -7.98
CA TYR A 133 7.65 -19.74 -7.60
C TYR A 133 7.82 -19.57 -6.08
N LEU A 134 6.90 -20.12 -5.28
CA LEU A 134 6.95 -20.04 -3.81
C LEU A 134 8.14 -20.80 -3.22
N THR A 135 8.57 -21.90 -3.85
CA THR A 135 9.70 -22.70 -3.39
C THR A 135 11.05 -22.26 -3.95
N GLY A 136 11.09 -21.21 -4.78
CA GLY A 136 12.32 -20.72 -5.42
C GLY A 136 12.87 -21.66 -6.49
N MET A 137 12.09 -22.62 -6.99
CA MET A 137 12.47 -23.58 -8.02
C MET A 137 12.19 -23.09 -9.45
N PHE A 138 12.03 -21.79 -9.63
CA PHE A 138 11.87 -21.19 -10.95
C PHE A 138 13.18 -21.28 -11.73
N SER A 139 13.20 -22.06 -12.79
CA SER A 139 14.32 -22.18 -13.74
C SER A 139 13.84 -21.89 -15.16
#